data_4729795609b691b0ba9c83be722efea2
#
_entry.id   4729795609b691b0ba9c83be722efea2
#
_cell.length_a   1.000
_cell.length_b   1.000
_cell.length_c   1.000
_cell.angle_alpha   90.00
_cell.angle_beta   90.00
_cell.angle_gamma   90.00
#
_symmetry.space_group_name_H-M   'P 1'
#
loop_
_entity.id
_entity.type
_entity.pdbx_description
1 polymer ?
#
loop_
_entity_poly.entity_id
_entity_poly.type
_entity_poly.pdbx_seq_one_letter_code
_entity_poly.pdbx_strand_id
1 'polypeptide(L)'
;MSEAPGEAWPWWKESVFYHIYPRSFCLADPDGRRQRLGLPQDQGVAGASDHGVAGASDRVRDGAGDLEGIRRHLDHLVWLGVDALWLSPFYSSPMKDFGYDVADYCAVDPLFGSGADFDRLLAESHDRGLRVIVDFVPNHTSDQHPWFLDARSSRLAEHRDFYVWRDPDPEDAARPPNNWRRSFGEGPAWTFEETTAQWYLHLFLPEQPDLDWSNPAVVDAMEAVLGHWLERGVDGFRIDVVHALGKDPALPDAPAEVAAIPWSALNDDERTHPILRRLRSFVDAWPQEPVTVGEVFLIKTALVAKYYGDDDELHLAFNFPPMFCPFEAGCFKRRVAEIEQLLAPKAAWPTWVLSNHDRPRHRTRYGGSERRARAAAVMLLGMRGTPFLYAGEELGLEDALVPDELVVDPGGRDGCRAPIPWDSSSDHGWALGGADPWLPFPPEAAHRNVATLAADPSSILQLYRQLLALRREAAAVRKGAAELLESPDDVLAVRRTAHADECFVLVNFSAAPITWGPPAAEALLVLISSAGEGALSTPGSPYEGALGPEEAVIVRRA
;
A
#
# COMPACT_ATOMS: atom_id res chain seq x y z
N MET A 1 -20.48 16.82 15.29
CA MET A 1 -19.76 18.01 15.78
C MET A 1 -19.77 19.03 14.65
N SER A 2 -20.25 20.26 14.87
CA SER A 2 -20.19 21.33 13.87
C SER A 2 -18.75 21.82 13.82
N GLU A 3 -18.15 21.78 12.63
CA GLU A 3 -16.85 22.39 12.37
C GLU A 3 -16.85 23.86 12.80
N ALA A 4 -15.78 24.28 13.47
CA ALA A 4 -15.54 25.70 13.68
C ALA A 4 -15.28 26.34 12.30
N PRO A 5 -15.93 27.46 11.96
CA PRO A 5 -15.72 28.10 10.65
C PRO A 5 -14.30 28.66 10.59
N GLY A 6 -13.42 28.03 9.78
CA GLY A 6 -12.11 28.58 9.45
C GLY A 6 -10.91 27.67 9.48
N GLU A 7 -10.99 26.44 9.98
CA GLU A 7 -9.87 25.50 9.87
C GLU A 7 -9.85 24.85 8.48
N ALA A 8 -8.72 24.98 7.78
CA ALA A 8 -8.50 24.31 6.52
C ALA A 8 -8.49 22.79 6.74
N TRP A 9 -9.27 22.07 5.97
CA TRP A 9 -9.32 20.61 6.03
C TRP A 9 -7.96 20.03 5.61
N PRO A 10 -7.32 19.15 6.39
CA PRO A 10 -6.03 18.60 6.01
C PRO A 10 -6.08 17.93 4.64
N TRP A 11 -5.12 18.22 3.76
CA TRP A 11 -5.11 17.79 2.36
C TRP A 11 -5.27 16.26 2.20
N TRP A 12 -4.66 15.48 3.06
CA TRP A 12 -4.67 14.02 3.02
C TRP A 12 -6.03 13.40 3.36
N LYS A 13 -6.91 14.09 4.08
CA LYS A 13 -8.28 13.62 4.36
C LYS A 13 -9.16 13.62 3.10
N GLU A 14 -8.91 14.55 2.19
CA GLU A 14 -9.69 14.70 0.96
C GLU A 14 -9.09 13.92 -0.22
N SER A 15 -7.82 13.53 -0.13
CA SER A 15 -7.06 12.91 -1.20
C SER A 15 -7.41 11.45 -1.44
N VAL A 16 -7.20 11.03 -2.68
CA VAL A 16 -7.12 9.62 -3.06
C VAL A 16 -5.66 9.31 -3.40
N PHE A 17 -5.07 8.36 -2.68
CA PHE A 17 -3.69 7.94 -2.91
C PHE A 17 -3.63 6.82 -3.94
N TYR A 18 -2.65 6.91 -4.84
CA TYR A 18 -2.34 5.87 -5.80
C TYR A 18 -1.01 5.22 -5.44
N HIS A 19 -1.05 3.96 -5.08
CA HIS A 19 0.10 3.19 -4.65
C HIS A 19 0.84 2.63 -5.86
N ILE A 20 2.08 3.03 -6.04
CA ILE A 20 2.99 2.58 -7.08
C ILE A 20 4.06 1.66 -6.49
N TYR A 21 4.17 0.45 -7.02
CA TYR A 21 5.31 -0.43 -6.82
C TYR A 21 6.30 -0.20 -7.96
N PRO A 22 7.41 0.53 -7.75
CA PRO A 22 8.25 1.04 -8.84
C PRO A 22 8.72 -0.03 -9.81
N ARG A 23 9.12 -1.21 -9.28
CA ARG A 23 9.58 -2.35 -10.10
C ARG A 23 8.59 -2.83 -11.14
N SER A 24 7.29 -2.63 -10.92
CA SER A 24 6.21 -3.18 -11.72
C SER A 24 5.42 -2.12 -12.48
N PHE A 25 5.83 -0.86 -12.42
CA PHE A 25 5.06 0.21 -13.02
C PHE A 25 5.37 0.41 -14.50
N CYS A 26 6.61 0.75 -14.83
CA CYS A 26 7.10 0.89 -16.22
C CYS A 26 8.62 1.01 -16.24
N LEU A 27 9.27 0.51 -17.28
CA LEU A 27 10.69 0.67 -17.54
C LEU A 27 10.90 1.68 -18.68
N ALA A 28 11.42 2.85 -18.37
CA ALA A 28 11.60 3.90 -19.37
C ALA A 28 13.05 4.23 -19.72
N ASP A 29 14.02 3.83 -18.90
CA ASP A 29 15.45 4.10 -19.12
C ASP A 29 16.31 2.83 -18.99
N PRO A 30 16.13 1.84 -19.89
CA PRO A 30 16.90 0.59 -19.83
C PRO A 30 18.40 0.81 -20.06
N ASP A 31 18.79 1.74 -20.95
CA ASP A 31 20.19 2.01 -21.26
C ASP A 31 20.91 2.73 -20.11
N GLY A 32 20.29 3.76 -19.54
CA GLY A 32 20.81 4.46 -18.37
C GLY A 32 20.91 3.54 -17.15
N ARG A 33 19.96 2.62 -16.96
CA ARG A 33 20.03 1.58 -15.94
C ARG A 33 21.26 0.68 -16.12
N ARG A 34 21.46 0.11 -17.32
CA ARG A 34 22.64 -0.72 -17.61
C ARG A 34 23.94 0.01 -17.31
N GLN A 35 24.00 1.30 -17.67
CA GLN A 35 25.15 2.13 -17.34
C GLN A 35 25.34 2.29 -15.83
N ARG A 36 24.27 2.56 -15.06
CA ARG A 36 24.33 2.70 -13.59
C ARG A 36 24.73 1.42 -12.89
N LEU A 37 24.28 0.26 -13.41
CA LEU A 37 24.59 -1.06 -12.87
C LEU A 37 25.93 -1.62 -13.37
N GLY A 38 26.66 -0.93 -14.26
CA GLY A 38 27.91 -1.40 -14.85
C GLY A 38 27.73 -2.62 -15.76
N LEU A 39 26.52 -2.83 -16.31
CA LEU A 39 26.21 -3.93 -17.20
C LEU A 39 26.62 -3.62 -18.64
N PRO A 40 26.96 -4.65 -19.48
CA PRO A 40 27.26 -4.44 -20.89
C PRO A 40 26.09 -3.76 -21.62
N GLN A 41 26.40 -2.79 -22.49
CA GLN A 41 25.37 -2.24 -23.39
C GLN A 41 24.92 -3.33 -24.38
N ASP A 42 23.63 -3.40 -24.62
CA ASP A 42 23.08 -4.31 -25.62
C ASP A 42 23.56 -3.86 -27.01
N GLN A 43 24.54 -4.58 -27.54
CA GLN A 43 24.89 -4.43 -28.94
C GLN A 43 23.79 -5.13 -29.72
N GLY A 44 22.79 -4.39 -30.17
CA GLY A 44 21.64 -4.89 -30.91
C GLY A 44 22.05 -5.89 -32.01
N VAL A 45 22.08 -7.16 -31.64
CA VAL A 45 22.27 -8.25 -32.59
C VAL A 45 20.87 -8.63 -33.09
N ALA A 46 20.47 -7.97 -34.17
CA ALA A 46 19.38 -8.49 -34.99
C ALA A 46 19.75 -9.91 -35.45
N GLY A 47 19.11 -10.91 -34.86
CA GLY A 47 19.11 -12.28 -35.34
C GLY A 47 20.13 -13.25 -34.72
N ALA A 48 19.99 -13.54 -33.43
CA ALA A 48 20.53 -14.77 -32.87
C ALA A 48 19.50 -15.34 -31.90
N SER A 49 18.80 -16.37 -32.34
CA SER A 49 18.04 -17.30 -31.53
C SER A 49 19.01 -18.20 -30.75
N ASP A 50 19.61 -17.68 -29.71
CA ASP A 50 20.29 -18.50 -28.70
C ASP A 50 19.93 -17.94 -27.32
N HIS A 51 18.76 -18.35 -26.84
CA HIS A 51 18.29 -18.07 -25.49
C HIS A 51 19.10 -18.91 -24.51
N GLY A 52 20.33 -18.51 -24.26
CA GLY A 52 20.98 -18.83 -23.00
C GLY A 52 20.12 -18.22 -21.89
N VAL A 53 19.52 -19.08 -21.07
CA VAL A 53 18.66 -18.70 -19.96
C VAL A 53 19.45 -17.76 -19.05
N ALA A 54 19.21 -16.45 -19.18
CA ALA A 54 19.71 -15.48 -18.22
C ALA A 54 19.27 -15.94 -16.83
N GLY A 55 20.19 -16.02 -15.89
CA GLY A 55 19.91 -16.51 -14.54
C GLY A 55 18.77 -15.68 -13.91
N ALA A 56 17.99 -16.27 -13.02
CA ALA A 56 16.86 -15.59 -12.35
C ALA A 56 17.29 -14.22 -11.76
N SER A 57 18.55 -14.10 -11.28
CA SER A 57 19.13 -12.86 -10.77
C SER A 57 19.24 -11.74 -11.81
N ASP A 58 19.48 -12.06 -13.08
CA ASP A 58 19.68 -11.06 -14.12
C ASP A 58 18.32 -10.49 -14.61
N ARG A 59 17.30 -11.34 -14.73
CA ARG A 59 15.92 -10.89 -15.04
C ARG A 59 15.36 -9.96 -13.99
N VAL A 60 15.59 -10.27 -12.70
CA VAL A 60 15.12 -9.45 -11.57
C VAL A 60 15.71 -8.05 -11.62
N ARG A 61 16.90 -7.88 -12.19
CA ARG A 61 17.57 -6.56 -12.32
C ARG A 61 17.20 -5.85 -13.61
N ASP A 62 17.28 -6.53 -14.75
CA ASP A 62 17.08 -5.90 -16.07
C ASP A 62 15.63 -5.57 -16.37
N GLY A 63 14.69 -6.38 -15.89
CA GLY A 63 13.25 -6.23 -16.18
C GLY A 63 12.45 -5.42 -15.17
N ALA A 64 13.08 -4.75 -14.19
CA ALA A 64 12.37 -3.93 -13.23
C ALA A 64 11.95 -2.57 -13.82
N GLY A 65 10.84 -1.97 -13.36
CA GLY A 65 10.47 -0.58 -13.64
C GLY A 65 11.42 0.43 -13.01
N ASP A 66 11.28 1.71 -13.33
CA ASP A 66 12.15 2.79 -12.82
C ASP A 66 11.38 4.10 -12.54
N LEU A 67 12.05 5.06 -11.88
CA LEU A 67 11.48 6.37 -11.56
C LEU A 67 11.14 7.17 -12.83
N GLU A 68 11.91 7.01 -13.88
CA GLU A 68 11.64 7.66 -15.18
C GLU A 68 10.35 7.09 -15.81
N GLY A 69 10.10 5.79 -15.65
CA GLY A 69 8.83 5.17 -16.08
C GLY A 69 7.62 5.75 -15.34
N ILE A 70 7.75 6.00 -14.05
CA ILE A 70 6.70 6.67 -13.26
C ILE A 70 6.51 8.10 -13.77
N ARG A 71 7.60 8.85 -13.93
CA ARG A 71 7.57 10.25 -14.39
C ARG A 71 6.86 10.42 -15.73
N ARG A 72 7.11 9.53 -16.69
CA ARG A 72 6.48 9.56 -18.03
C ARG A 72 4.97 9.29 -18.00
N HIS A 73 4.47 8.68 -16.95
CA HIS A 73 3.05 8.36 -16.81
C HIS A 73 2.29 9.30 -15.84
N LEU A 74 2.91 10.39 -15.38
CA LEU A 74 2.26 11.38 -14.51
C LEU A 74 1.00 11.96 -15.14
N ASP A 75 1.00 12.23 -16.45
CA ASP A 75 -0.18 12.77 -17.15
C ASP A 75 -1.34 11.77 -17.16
N HIS A 76 -1.08 10.46 -17.20
CA HIS A 76 -2.10 9.44 -17.01
C HIS A 76 -2.71 9.49 -15.62
N LEU A 77 -1.88 9.63 -14.58
CA LEU A 77 -2.34 9.67 -13.17
C LEU A 77 -3.20 10.94 -12.92
N VAL A 78 -2.81 12.06 -13.49
CA VAL A 78 -3.62 13.31 -13.48
C VAL A 78 -4.94 13.10 -14.23
N TRP A 79 -4.90 12.47 -15.42
CA TRP A 79 -6.08 12.17 -16.20
C TRP A 79 -7.04 11.20 -15.48
N LEU A 80 -6.49 10.20 -14.77
CA LEU A 80 -7.26 9.28 -13.93
C LEU A 80 -7.98 10.04 -12.81
N GLY A 81 -7.28 11.01 -12.21
CA GLY A 81 -7.85 11.90 -11.21
C GLY A 81 -7.46 11.54 -9.77
N VAL A 82 -6.31 10.93 -9.53
CA VAL A 82 -5.74 10.74 -8.19
C VAL A 82 -5.11 12.03 -7.68
N ASP A 83 -4.90 12.13 -6.36
CA ASP A 83 -4.43 13.37 -5.73
C ASP A 83 -3.02 13.22 -5.17
N ALA A 84 -2.63 12.00 -4.81
CA ALA A 84 -1.34 11.72 -4.21
C ALA A 84 -0.78 10.36 -4.68
N LEU A 85 0.54 10.27 -4.74
CA LEU A 85 1.27 9.05 -5.07
C LEU A 85 1.91 8.50 -3.80
N TRP A 86 1.80 7.19 -3.58
CA TRP A 86 2.61 6.47 -2.62
C TRP A 86 3.59 5.59 -3.39
N LEU A 87 4.89 5.83 -3.22
CA LEU A 87 5.95 5.05 -3.83
C LEU A 87 6.48 4.01 -2.82
N SER A 88 6.38 2.72 -3.14
CA SER A 88 7.09 1.67 -2.40
C SER A 88 8.60 1.86 -2.47
N PRO A 89 9.41 1.21 -1.59
CA PRO A 89 10.82 1.52 -1.46
C PRO A 89 11.58 1.48 -2.78
N PHE A 90 12.35 2.53 -3.01
CA PHE A 90 13.29 2.70 -4.13
C PHE A 90 14.71 3.02 -3.64
N TYR A 91 14.95 2.84 -2.36
CA TYR A 91 16.21 3.07 -1.68
C TYR A 91 17.24 2.01 -2.04
N SER A 92 18.54 2.32 -1.79
CA SER A 92 19.62 1.35 -1.96
C SER A 92 19.35 0.09 -1.14
N SER A 93 19.30 -1.06 -1.81
CA SER A 93 18.92 -2.34 -1.21
C SER A 93 19.60 -3.51 -1.94
N PRO A 94 20.04 -4.56 -1.23
CA PRO A 94 20.45 -5.83 -1.83
C PRO A 94 19.28 -6.60 -2.46
N MET A 95 18.04 -6.15 -2.29
CA MET A 95 16.82 -6.71 -2.85
C MET A 95 16.47 -8.12 -2.34
N LYS A 96 16.80 -8.45 -1.10
CA LYS A 96 16.42 -9.70 -0.45
C LYS A 96 14.92 -9.74 -0.15
N ASP A 97 14.36 -8.57 0.17
CA ASP A 97 12.92 -8.31 0.31
C ASP A 97 12.48 -7.16 -0.62
N PHE A 98 13.05 -7.12 -1.83
CA PHE A 98 12.66 -6.24 -2.94
C PHE A 98 12.54 -4.75 -2.57
N GLY A 99 13.45 -4.25 -1.73
CA GLY A 99 13.56 -2.84 -1.33
C GLY A 99 13.24 -2.59 0.13
N TYR A 100 12.57 -3.53 0.84
CA TYR A 100 12.33 -3.42 2.27
C TYR A 100 13.54 -3.80 3.14
N ASP A 101 14.58 -4.39 2.58
CA ASP A 101 15.91 -4.57 3.18
C ASP A 101 16.82 -3.39 2.81
N VAL A 102 16.63 -2.24 3.50
CA VAL A 102 17.28 -0.96 3.15
C VAL A 102 18.73 -0.93 3.60
N ALA A 103 19.67 -0.73 2.65
CA ALA A 103 21.10 -0.58 2.92
C ALA A 103 21.55 0.89 3.05
N ASP A 104 20.81 1.83 2.45
CA ASP A 104 21.00 3.27 2.61
C ASP A 104 19.65 3.98 2.40
N TYR A 105 19.11 4.56 3.47
CA TYR A 105 17.81 5.24 3.47
C TYR A 105 17.80 6.56 2.68
N CYS A 106 18.97 7.16 2.44
CA CYS A 106 19.10 8.48 1.82
C CYS A 106 19.51 8.41 0.36
N ALA A 107 19.81 7.23 -0.17
CA ALA A 107 20.22 7.01 -1.54
C ALA A 107 19.16 6.28 -2.36
N VAL A 108 18.95 6.73 -3.60
CA VAL A 108 18.14 6.01 -4.60
C VAL A 108 18.96 4.82 -5.14
N ASP A 109 18.36 3.64 -5.17
CA ASP A 109 19.01 2.46 -5.75
C ASP A 109 19.25 2.66 -7.26
N PRO A 110 20.47 2.34 -7.77
CA PRO A 110 20.79 2.43 -9.19
C PRO A 110 19.84 1.67 -10.11
N LEU A 111 19.14 0.67 -9.57
CA LEU A 111 18.10 -0.06 -10.29
C LEU A 111 16.94 0.86 -10.72
N PHE A 112 16.55 1.79 -9.86
CA PHE A 112 15.40 2.67 -10.10
C PHE A 112 15.78 4.03 -10.68
N GLY A 113 17.04 4.44 -10.56
CA GLY A 113 17.48 5.75 -11.02
C GLY A 113 18.58 6.36 -10.16
N SER A 114 18.54 7.66 -10.05
CA SER A 114 19.42 8.47 -9.21
C SER A 114 18.60 9.43 -8.35
N GLY A 115 19.25 10.08 -7.37
CA GLY A 115 18.60 11.15 -6.60
C GLY A 115 18.08 12.28 -7.48
N ALA A 116 18.77 12.62 -8.58
CA ALA A 116 18.31 13.62 -9.53
C ALA A 116 17.06 13.17 -10.33
N ASP A 117 16.91 11.86 -10.57
CA ASP A 117 15.70 11.32 -11.20
C ASP A 117 14.50 11.41 -10.26
N PHE A 118 14.72 11.14 -8.97
CA PHE A 118 13.71 11.33 -7.94
C PHE A 118 13.31 12.82 -7.82
N ASP A 119 14.28 13.73 -7.76
CA ASP A 119 14.00 15.17 -7.65
C ASP A 119 13.17 15.67 -8.84
N ARG A 120 13.45 15.18 -10.06
CA ARG A 120 12.64 15.50 -11.24
C ARG A 120 11.24 14.93 -11.16
N LEU A 121 11.09 13.68 -10.74
CA LEU A 121 9.79 13.04 -10.55
C LEU A 121 8.96 13.83 -9.53
N LEU A 122 9.55 14.20 -8.40
CA LEU A 122 8.87 14.95 -7.33
C LEU A 122 8.43 16.34 -7.83
N ALA A 123 9.34 17.10 -8.44
CA ALA A 123 9.03 18.43 -8.96
C ALA A 123 7.92 18.38 -10.02
N GLU A 124 8.00 17.45 -10.98
CA GLU A 124 6.97 17.33 -12.02
C GLU A 124 5.64 16.79 -11.50
N SER A 125 5.63 16.02 -10.40
CA SER A 125 4.41 15.63 -9.69
C SER A 125 3.74 16.85 -9.07
N HIS A 126 4.52 17.67 -8.34
CA HIS A 126 4.03 18.90 -7.72
C HIS A 126 3.53 19.93 -8.75
N ASP A 127 4.22 20.10 -9.89
CA ASP A 127 3.80 20.98 -10.99
C ASP A 127 2.42 20.57 -11.55
N ARG A 128 2.06 19.30 -11.43
CA ARG A 128 0.75 18.74 -11.85
C ARG A 128 -0.28 18.70 -10.71
N GLY A 129 0.09 19.16 -9.52
CA GLY A 129 -0.77 19.14 -8.34
C GLY A 129 -0.86 17.78 -7.63
N LEU A 130 0.03 16.83 -7.94
CA LEU A 130 0.13 15.54 -7.26
C LEU A 130 1.06 15.66 -6.06
N ARG A 131 0.60 15.16 -4.91
CA ARG A 131 1.44 14.97 -3.73
C ARG A 131 2.20 13.64 -3.81
N VAL A 132 3.35 13.53 -3.13
CA VAL A 132 4.17 12.32 -3.15
C VAL A 132 4.56 11.94 -1.73
N ILE A 133 4.16 10.73 -1.30
CA ILE A 133 4.64 10.12 -0.07
C ILE A 133 5.54 8.92 -0.42
N VAL A 134 6.53 8.67 0.44
CA VAL A 134 7.49 7.58 0.27
C VAL A 134 7.41 6.61 1.44
N ASP A 135 7.89 5.38 1.25
CA ASP A 135 7.99 4.41 2.33
C ASP A 135 9.09 4.81 3.33
N PHE A 136 8.82 4.63 4.60
CA PHE A 136 9.78 4.68 5.69
C PHE A 136 9.78 3.33 6.39
N VAL A 137 10.91 2.62 6.38
CA VAL A 137 11.06 1.25 6.89
C VAL A 137 11.84 1.28 8.20
N PRO A 138 11.19 1.59 9.34
CA PRO A 138 11.92 1.87 10.57
C PRO A 138 12.19 0.64 11.46
N ASN A 139 11.55 -0.51 11.23
CA ASN A 139 11.69 -1.66 12.12
C ASN A 139 13.08 -2.31 12.02
N HIS A 140 13.67 -2.36 10.85
CA HIS A 140 14.91 -3.07 10.54
C HIS A 140 15.70 -2.38 9.45
N THR A 141 16.97 -2.73 9.28
CA THR A 141 17.79 -2.36 8.12
C THR A 141 18.13 -3.60 7.31
N SER A 142 18.79 -3.43 6.16
CA SER A 142 19.52 -4.53 5.55
C SER A 142 20.69 -4.98 6.44
N ASP A 143 21.09 -6.24 6.34
CA ASP A 143 22.36 -6.74 6.89
C ASP A 143 23.60 -6.13 6.19
N GLN A 144 23.42 -5.43 5.07
CA GLN A 144 24.43 -4.67 4.36
C GLN A 144 24.44 -3.17 4.72
N HIS A 145 23.54 -2.74 5.61
CA HIS A 145 23.55 -1.35 6.10
C HIS A 145 24.85 -1.06 6.88
N PRO A 146 25.51 0.10 6.69
CA PRO A 146 26.75 0.44 7.40
C PRO A 146 26.65 0.27 8.94
N TRP A 147 25.51 0.61 9.54
CA TRP A 147 25.29 0.43 10.98
C TRP A 147 25.37 -1.06 11.39
N PHE A 148 24.78 -1.97 10.60
CA PHE A 148 24.82 -3.40 10.94
C PHE A 148 26.19 -4.01 10.66
N LEU A 149 26.84 -3.64 9.56
CA LEU A 149 28.22 -4.06 9.26
C LEU A 149 29.20 -3.67 10.37
N ASP A 150 29.06 -2.47 10.91
CA ASP A 150 29.81 -2.03 12.09
C ASP A 150 29.38 -2.84 13.33
N ALA A 151 28.08 -2.90 13.64
CA ALA A 151 27.55 -3.57 14.82
C ALA A 151 27.96 -5.04 14.96
N ARG A 152 27.98 -5.79 13.84
CA ARG A 152 28.39 -7.20 13.83
C ARG A 152 29.90 -7.42 13.92
N SER A 153 30.71 -6.39 13.67
CA SER A 153 32.17 -6.50 13.65
C SER A 153 32.78 -6.68 15.04
N SER A 154 32.15 -6.13 16.08
CA SER A 154 32.65 -6.14 17.47
C SER A 154 31.53 -5.87 18.47
N ARG A 155 31.62 -6.46 19.66
CA ARG A 155 30.74 -6.14 20.81
C ARG A 155 30.94 -4.71 21.33
N LEU A 156 32.00 -4.01 20.91
CA LEU A 156 32.33 -2.64 21.28
C LEU A 156 32.20 -1.68 20.09
N ALA A 157 31.56 -2.11 19.00
CA ALA A 157 31.34 -1.26 17.83
C ALA A 157 30.42 -0.08 18.18
N GLU A 158 30.60 1.05 17.49
CA GLU A 158 29.84 2.29 17.73
C GLU A 158 28.32 2.06 17.58
N HIS A 159 27.89 1.29 16.58
CA HIS A 159 26.50 1.01 16.30
C HIS A 159 26.01 -0.31 16.93
N ARG A 160 26.78 -0.90 17.89
CA ARG A 160 26.40 -2.20 18.48
C ARG A 160 25.00 -2.20 19.02
N ASP A 161 24.66 -1.19 19.81
CA ASP A 161 23.38 -1.07 20.49
C ASP A 161 22.26 -0.47 19.61
N PHE A 162 22.53 -0.32 18.29
CA PHE A 162 21.46 0.00 17.33
C PHE A 162 20.54 -1.20 17.08
N TYR A 163 21.01 -2.42 17.35
CA TYR A 163 20.31 -3.66 17.08
C TYR A 163 20.09 -4.49 18.34
N VAL A 164 19.13 -5.40 18.28
CA VAL A 164 18.77 -6.24 19.41
C VAL A 164 19.66 -7.48 19.44
N TRP A 165 20.55 -7.57 20.43
CA TRP A 165 21.49 -8.68 20.61
C TRP A 165 21.20 -9.44 21.91
N ARG A 166 21.51 -10.76 21.92
CA ARG A 166 21.45 -11.61 23.11
C ARG A 166 22.63 -12.57 23.14
N ASP A 167 23.18 -12.79 24.34
CA ASP A 167 24.16 -13.83 24.58
C ASP A 167 23.49 -15.21 24.44
N PRO A 168 24.24 -16.22 23.97
CA PRO A 168 23.74 -17.60 23.94
C PRO A 168 23.44 -18.12 25.34
N ASP A 169 22.51 -19.08 25.42
CA ASP A 169 22.24 -19.80 26.66
C ASP A 169 23.51 -20.55 27.08
N PRO A 170 23.99 -20.40 28.35
CA PRO A 170 25.20 -21.10 28.82
C PRO A 170 25.09 -22.62 28.81
N GLU A 171 23.86 -23.17 28.87
CA GLU A 171 23.60 -24.61 28.87
C GLU A 171 23.41 -25.16 27.45
N ASP A 172 22.94 -24.35 26.52
CA ASP A 172 22.71 -24.71 25.12
C ASP A 172 22.89 -23.51 24.18
N ALA A 173 24.12 -23.27 23.77
CA ALA A 173 24.46 -22.16 22.90
C ALA A 173 23.81 -22.20 21.50
N ALA A 174 23.31 -23.36 21.07
CA ALA A 174 22.60 -23.51 19.81
C ALA A 174 21.10 -23.15 19.91
N ARG A 175 20.60 -22.97 21.12
CA ARG A 175 19.21 -22.61 21.37
C ARG A 175 19.03 -21.09 21.17
N PRO A 176 18.05 -20.69 20.31
CA PRO A 176 17.67 -19.26 20.21
C PRO A 176 17.19 -18.69 21.53
N PRO A 177 17.36 -17.37 21.76
CA PRO A 177 17.00 -16.71 23.01
C PRO A 177 15.55 -16.89 23.47
N ASN A 178 14.62 -17.07 22.55
CA ASN A 178 13.21 -17.35 22.80
C ASN A 178 12.58 -18.12 21.65
N ASN A 179 11.28 -18.41 21.74
CA ASN A 179 10.52 -19.21 20.76
C ASN A 179 9.96 -18.39 19.59
N TRP A 180 10.40 -17.14 19.38
CA TRP A 180 9.89 -16.29 18.32
C TRP A 180 10.26 -16.79 16.95
N ARG A 181 9.32 -16.66 16.00
CA ARG A 181 9.48 -17.11 14.61
C ARG A 181 9.45 -15.92 13.66
N ARG A 182 10.25 -16.01 12.60
CA ARG A 182 10.30 -15.02 11.54
C ARG A 182 9.03 -15.04 10.65
N SER A 183 8.72 -13.91 10.02
CA SER A 183 7.57 -13.74 9.13
C SER A 183 7.70 -14.51 7.83
N PHE A 184 8.85 -14.46 7.19
CA PHE A 184 9.09 -15.08 5.89
C PHE A 184 9.92 -16.35 6.01
N GLY A 185 9.42 -17.43 5.39
CA GLY A 185 10.03 -18.75 5.47
C GLY A 185 9.84 -19.42 6.83
N GLU A 186 10.56 -20.50 7.06
CA GLU A 186 10.53 -21.26 8.32
C GLU A 186 11.76 -20.95 9.17
N GLY A 187 11.62 -20.98 10.48
CA GLY A 187 12.72 -20.87 11.42
C GLY A 187 12.53 -19.81 12.51
N PRO A 188 13.52 -19.67 13.42
CA PRO A 188 13.50 -18.70 14.50
C PRO A 188 13.64 -17.27 13.97
N ALA A 189 13.20 -16.29 14.76
CA ALA A 189 13.45 -14.87 14.54
C ALA A 189 14.85 -14.41 15.01
N TRP A 190 15.77 -15.35 15.15
CA TRP A 190 17.13 -15.13 15.65
C TRP A 190 18.16 -15.80 14.78
N THR A 191 19.24 -15.10 14.49
CA THR A 191 20.42 -15.65 13.80
C THR A 191 21.66 -15.46 14.67
N PHE A 192 22.49 -16.49 14.75
CA PHE A 192 23.73 -16.43 15.51
C PHE A 192 24.84 -15.78 14.69
N GLU A 193 25.46 -14.72 15.23
CA GLU A 193 26.61 -14.04 14.63
C GLU A 193 27.90 -14.58 15.26
N GLU A 194 28.66 -15.32 14.48
CA GLU A 194 29.84 -16.02 14.95
C GLU A 194 30.99 -15.07 15.37
N THR A 195 31.12 -13.91 14.71
CA THR A 195 32.19 -12.94 15.00
C THR A 195 32.14 -12.43 16.42
N THR A 196 30.93 -12.18 16.92
CA THR A 196 30.68 -11.64 18.27
C THR A 196 30.14 -12.71 19.23
N ALA A 197 29.86 -13.90 18.74
CA ALA A 197 29.27 -15.01 19.48
C ALA A 197 27.98 -14.59 20.23
N GLN A 198 27.06 -13.94 19.51
CA GLN A 198 25.76 -13.51 20.02
C GLN A 198 24.68 -13.74 18.97
N TRP A 199 23.42 -13.83 19.42
CA TRP A 199 22.24 -13.84 18.57
C TRP A 199 21.77 -12.41 18.29
N TYR A 200 21.36 -12.11 17.02
CA TYR A 200 20.64 -10.90 16.70
C TYR A 200 19.19 -11.22 16.29
N LEU A 201 18.29 -10.32 16.63
CA LEU A 201 16.87 -10.42 16.30
C LEU A 201 16.60 -9.98 14.86
N HIS A 202 15.73 -10.72 14.16
CA HIS A 202 15.15 -10.33 12.90
C HIS A 202 13.72 -10.87 12.81
N LEU A 203 12.72 -10.00 12.78
CA LEU A 203 11.31 -10.42 12.70
C LEU A 203 10.93 -10.90 11.31
N PHE A 204 11.71 -10.53 10.30
CA PHE A 204 11.55 -10.89 8.91
C PHE A 204 12.68 -11.83 8.45
N LEU A 205 13.39 -11.48 7.39
CA LEU A 205 14.51 -12.29 6.92
C LEU A 205 15.74 -12.14 7.83
N PRO A 206 16.66 -13.11 7.88
CA PRO A 206 17.96 -12.93 8.53
C PRO A 206 18.74 -11.71 8.01
N GLU A 207 18.50 -11.35 6.76
CA GLU A 207 19.08 -10.17 6.11
C GLU A 207 18.40 -8.85 6.51
N GLN A 208 17.42 -8.88 7.45
CA GLN A 208 16.67 -7.71 7.94
C GLN A 208 16.78 -7.60 9.47
N PRO A 209 17.98 -7.29 10.03
CA PRO A 209 18.19 -7.17 11.48
C PRO A 209 17.37 -6.05 12.08
N ASP A 210 16.67 -6.35 13.18
CA ASP A 210 15.76 -5.44 13.87
C ASP A 210 16.51 -4.36 14.66
N LEU A 211 16.09 -3.11 14.50
CA LEU A 211 16.59 -1.97 15.27
C LEU A 211 16.03 -1.95 16.69
N ASP A 212 16.84 -1.50 17.63
CA ASP A 212 16.43 -1.27 19.02
C ASP A 212 15.93 0.16 19.22
N TRP A 213 14.65 0.37 19.11
CA TRP A 213 13.98 1.66 19.29
C TRP A 213 13.99 2.18 20.74
N SER A 214 14.46 1.37 21.71
CA SER A 214 14.71 1.86 23.05
C SER A 214 16.00 2.70 23.15
N ASN A 215 16.87 2.60 22.13
CA ASN A 215 18.09 3.38 22.01
C ASN A 215 17.79 4.77 21.41
N PRO A 216 18.02 5.88 22.16
CA PRO A 216 17.78 7.23 21.65
C PRO A 216 18.57 7.56 20.37
N ALA A 217 19.77 6.98 20.19
CA ALA A 217 20.59 7.21 18.99
C ALA A 217 19.94 6.63 17.73
N VAL A 218 19.19 5.51 17.84
CA VAL A 218 18.39 4.96 16.73
C VAL A 218 17.27 5.94 16.37
N VAL A 219 16.60 6.50 17.37
CA VAL A 219 15.51 7.47 17.14
C VAL A 219 16.04 8.71 16.44
N ASP A 220 17.16 9.27 16.92
CA ASP A 220 17.80 10.46 16.32
C ASP A 220 18.25 10.19 14.87
N ALA A 221 18.82 9.01 14.60
CA ALA A 221 19.25 8.62 13.27
C ALA A 221 18.05 8.46 12.30
N MET A 222 16.94 7.89 12.77
CA MET A 222 15.72 7.73 11.98
C MET A 222 14.98 9.06 11.77
N GLU A 223 15.01 9.99 12.73
CA GLU A 223 14.53 11.37 12.53
C GLU A 223 15.36 12.09 11.45
N ALA A 224 16.69 11.86 11.40
CA ALA A 224 17.54 12.42 10.35
C ALA A 224 17.20 11.85 8.95
N VAL A 225 16.82 10.57 8.86
CA VAL A 225 16.30 9.97 7.61
C VAL A 225 15.01 10.65 7.16
N LEU A 226 14.04 10.84 8.07
CA LEU A 226 12.80 11.58 7.76
C LEU A 226 13.11 13.01 7.30
N GLY A 227 14.00 13.70 8.02
CA GLY A 227 14.44 15.06 7.70
C GLY A 227 15.02 15.15 6.30
N HIS A 228 15.88 14.20 5.89
CA HIS A 228 16.47 14.16 4.54
C HIS A 228 15.40 14.18 3.42
N TRP A 229 14.36 13.39 3.55
CA TRP A 229 13.30 13.34 2.53
C TRP A 229 12.35 14.54 2.60
N LEU A 230 12.07 15.05 3.81
CA LEU A 230 11.28 16.28 3.99
C LEU A 230 12.00 17.52 3.43
N GLU A 231 13.32 17.62 3.59
CA GLU A 231 14.14 18.66 2.96
C GLU A 231 14.08 18.62 1.44
N ARG A 232 13.94 17.42 0.85
CA ARG A 232 13.75 17.23 -0.60
C ARG A 232 12.34 17.61 -1.06
N GLY A 233 11.39 17.73 -0.14
CA GLY A 233 10.04 18.19 -0.41
C GLY A 233 8.98 17.09 -0.53
N VAL A 234 9.22 15.86 -0.01
CA VAL A 234 8.17 14.84 0.03
C VAL A 234 7.02 15.28 0.93
N ASP A 235 5.81 14.87 0.60
CA ASP A 235 4.58 15.29 1.28
C ASP A 235 4.20 14.36 2.45
N GLY A 236 5.06 13.38 2.78
CA GLY A 236 4.85 12.50 3.92
C GLY A 236 5.40 11.10 3.71
N PHE A 237 4.99 10.21 4.62
CA PHE A 237 5.53 8.86 4.71
C PHE A 237 4.44 7.81 4.90
N ARG A 238 4.59 6.69 4.20
CA ARG A 238 3.99 5.44 4.64
C ARG A 238 5.01 4.74 5.54
N ILE A 239 4.65 4.49 6.80
CA ILE A 239 5.53 3.89 7.79
C ILE A 239 5.28 2.39 7.85
N ASP A 240 6.32 1.63 7.50
CA ASP A 240 6.29 0.18 7.46
C ASP A 240 6.21 -0.43 8.85
N VAL A 241 5.40 -1.49 9.02
CA VAL A 241 5.22 -2.32 10.23
C VAL A 241 5.34 -1.60 11.56
N VAL A 242 4.70 -0.46 11.71
CA VAL A 242 4.78 0.42 12.91
C VAL A 242 4.47 -0.31 14.22
N HIS A 243 3.62 -1.33 14.17
CA HIS A 243 3.19 -2.11 15.33
C HIS A 243 4.28 -3.04 15.90
N ALA A 244 5.43 -3.14 15.22
CA ALA A 244 6.57 -3.96 15.63
C ALA A 244 7.73 -3.15 16.23
N LEU A 245 7.66 -1.81 16.28
CA LEU A 245 8.77 -0.96 16.73
C LEU A 245 9.11 -1.16 18.20
N GLY A 246 8.12 -1.11 19.08
CA GLY A 246 8.28 -1.35 20.50
C GLY A 246 8.47 -2.85 20.80
N LYS A 247 9.48 -3.17 21.62
CA LYS A 247 9.78 -4.54 22.02
C LYS A 247 9.96 -4.60 23.54
N ASP A 248 9.46 -5.70 24.17
CA ASP A 248 9.74 -5.93 25.58
C ASP A 248 11.25 -6.20 25.76
N PRO A 249 11.98 -5.43 26.59
CA PRO A 249 13.40 -5.65 26.83
C PRO A 249 13.73 -7.04 27.38
N ALA A 250 12.78 -7.69 28.06
CA ALA A 250 12.95 -9.05 28.57
C ALA A 250 12.85 -10.11 27.47
N LEU A 251 12.27 -9.77 26.30
CA LEU A 251 12.07 -10.67 25.15
C LEU A 251 11.52 -12.04 25.58
N PRO A 252 10.37 -12.08 26.29
CA PRO A 252 9.84 -13.34 26.85
C PRO A 252 9.42 -14.29 25.73
N ASP A 253 9.34 -15.58 26.06
CA ASP A 253 8.71 -16.54 25.16
C ASP A 253 7.26 -16.12 24.84
N ALA A 254 6.86 -16.27 23.60
CA ALA A 254 5.48 -16.11 23.19
C ALA A 254 4.60 -17.22 23.78
N PRO A 255 3.35 -16.93 24.19
CA PRO A 255 2.38 -17.97 24.55
C PRO A 255 2.24 -19.01 23.44
N ALA A 256 2.04 -20.29 23.81
CA ALA A 256 2.06 -21.40 22.85
C ALA A 256 1.05 -21.23 21.71
N GLU A 257 -0.11 -20.65 21.99
CA GLU A 257 -1.17 -20.35 21.01
C GLU A 257 -0.80 -19.26 20.00
N VAL A 258 0.16 -18.39 20.35
CA VAL A 258 0.65 -17.30 19.49
C VAL A 258 1.98 -17.68 18.81
N ALA A 259 2.80 -18.48 19.46
CA ALA A 259 4.12 -18.89 18.94
C ALA A 259 4.04 -19.64 17.60
N ALA A 260 2.89 -20.25 17.30
CA ALA A 260 2.62 -20.90 16.02
C ALA A 260 2.36 -19.90 14.87
N ILE A 261 2.07 -18.64 15.19
CA ILE A 261 1.80 -17.58 14.22
C ILE A 261 3.07 -16.76 14.09
N PRO A 262 3.75 -16.75 12.92
CA PRO A 262 4.96 -15.97 12.75
C PRO A 262 4.77 -14.50 13.21
N TRP A 263 5.75 -13.94 13.89
CA TRP A 263 5.83 -12.53 14.36
C TRP A 263 4.65 -11.98 15.19
N SER A 264 3.54 -12.70 15.31
CA SER A 264 2.31 -12.22 15.96
C SER A 264 2.47 -11.88 17.45
N ALA A 265 3.40 -12.52 18.14
CA ALA A 265 3.66 -12.29 19.56
C ALA A 265 4.34 -10.94 19.88
N LEU A 266 4.81 -10.25 18.85
CA LEU A 266 5.62 -9.04 18.95
C LEU A 266 4.87 -7.79 18.52
N ASN A 267 3.61 -7.97 18.20
CA ASN A 267 2.78 -6.89 17.69
C ASN A 267 2.04 -6.21 18.82
N ASP A 268 1.86 -4.88 18.69
CA ASP A 268 1.04 -4.07 19.58
C ASP A 268 1.65 -3.91 21.01
N ASP A 269 2.99 -3.83 21.11
CA ASP A 269 3.63 -3.46 22.38
C ASP A 269 3.39 -1.97 22.67
N GLU A 270 2.97 -1.66 23.90
CA GLU A 270 2.65 -0.30 24.33
C GLU A 270 3.86 0.68 24.25
N ARG A 271 5.09 0.17 24.15
CA ARG A 271 6.31 0.97 23.92
C ARG A 271 6.38 1.56 22.52
N THR A 272 5.58 1.07 21.57
CA THR A 272 5.43 1.64 20.23
C THR A 272 4.81 3.04 20.27
N HIS A 273 3.83 3.27 21.12
CA HIS A 273 3.07 4.52 21.16
C HIS A 273 3.92 5.77 21.49
N PRO A 274 4.83 5.77 22.49
CA PRO A 274 5.75 6.89 22.70
C PRO A 274 6.67 7.17 21.51
N ILE A 275 7.10 6.14 20.79
CA ILE A 275 7.92 6.29 19.57
C ILE A 275 7.11 7.03 18.51
N LEU A 276 5.86 6.61 18.25
CA LEU A 276 5.00 7.24 17.27
C LEU A 276 4.70 8.71 17.60
N ARG A 277 4.44 9.04 18.87
CA ARG A 277 4.25 10.42 19.29
C ARG A 277 5.49 11.29 19.03
N ARG A 278 6.68 10.74 19.23
CA ARG A 278 7.92 11.45 18.92
C ARG A 278 8.08 11.68 17.41
N LEU A 279 7.90 10.64 16.60
CA LEU A 279 7.95 10.75 15.14
C LEU A 279 6.89 11.72 14.60
N ARG A 280 5.66 11.68 15.16
CA ARG A 280 4.60 12.61 14.81
C ARG A 280 4.99 14.06 15.12
N SER A 281 5.49 14.31 16.31
CA SER A 281 5.96 15.65 16.71
C SER A 281 7.09 16.17 15.83
N PHE A 282 8.01 15.28 15.38
CA PHE A 282 9.06 15.64 14.43
C PHE A 282 8.48 16.02 13.07
N VAL A 283 7.56 15.22 12.54
CA VAL A 283 6.94 15.45 11.22
C VAL A 283 6.06 16.71 11.22
N ASP A 284 5.27 16.95 12.28
CA ASP A 284 4.38 18.11 12.39
C ASP A 284 5.12 19.45 12.48
N ALA A 285 6.42 19.44 12.82
CA ALA A 285 7.24 20.65 12.83
C ALA A 285 7.58 21.19 11.44
N TRP A 286 7.30 20.45 10.37
CA TRP A 286 7.63 20.83 8.99
C TRP A 286 6.50 21.63 8.33
N PRO A 287 6.84 22.72 7.60
CA PRO A 287 5.84 23.69 7.10
C PRO A 287 4.96 23.18 5.96
N GLN A 288 5.35 22.07 5.28
CA GLN A 288 4.56 21.47 4.21
C GLN A 288 3.41 20.57 4.71
N GLU A 289 3.22 20.45 6.03
CA GLU A 289 2.18 19.64 6.65
C GLU A 289 2.21 18.18 6.16
N PRO A 290 3.35 17.48 6.32
CA PRO A 290 3.49 16.13 5.78
C PRO A 290 2.58 15.15 6.52
N VAL A 291 2.09 14.11 5.80
CA VAL A 291 1.23 13.07 6.36
C VAL A 291 2.03 11.85 6.78
N THR A 292 1.63 11.19 7.87
CA THR A 292 2.09 9.84 8.22
C THR A 292 0.95 8.83 8.08
N VAL A 293 1.22 7.75 7.34
CA VAL A 293 0.29 6.64 7.14
C VAL A 293 0.96 5.37 7.64
N GLY A 294 0.52 4.83 8.76
CA GLY A 294 1.15 3.63 9.35
C GLY A 294 0.59 2.33 8.80
N GLU A 295 1.49 1.39 8.50
CA GLU A 295 1.10 0.01 8.33
C GLU A 295 0.87 -0.65 9.69
N VAL A 296 -0.40 -0.78 10.08
CA VAL A 296 -0.82 -1.42 11.32
C VAL A 296 -1.46 -2.76 10.97
N PHE A 297 -0.65 -3.80 10.80
CA PHE A 297 -1.14 -5.12 10.43
C PHE A 297 -1.74 -5.89 11.61
N LEU A 298 -2.81 -5.31 12.18
CA LEU A 298 -3.59 -5.89 13.26
C LEU A 298 -5.01 -6.18 12.75
N ILE A 299 -5.46 -7.43 12.94
CA ILE A 299 -6.75 -7.91 12.41
C ILE A 299 -7.99 -7.41 13.18
N LYS A 300 -7.78 -6.70 14.29
CA LYS A 300 -8.84 -6.10 15.12
C LYS A 300 -8.84 -4.59 14.94
N THR A 301 -9.91 -4.03 14.39
CA THR A 301 -10.07 -2.57 14.21
C THR A 301 -9.85 -1.79 15.51
N ALA A 302 -10.22 -2.34 16.66
CA ALA A 302 -10.01 -1.71 17.97
C ALA A 302 -8.52 -1.52 18.32
N LEU A 303 -7.64 -2.41 17.86
CA LEU A 303 -6.20 -2.26 18.05
C LEU A 303 -5.65 -1.20 17.09
N VAL A 304 -6.06 -1.25 15.82
CA VAL A 304 -5.67 -0.22 14.83
C VAL A 304 -6.06 1.18 15.30
N ALA A 305 -7.21 1.33 15.94
CA ALA A 305 -7.69 2.62 16.46
C ALA A 305 -6.80 3.22 17.56
N LYS A 306 -5.96 2.44 18.24
CA LYS A 306 -5.00 2.97 19.22
C LYS A 306 -3.92 3.82 18.58
N TYR A 307 -3.49 3.46 17.36
CA TYR A 307 -2.38 4.08 16.64
C TYR A 307 -2.64 5.51 16.13
N TYR A 308 -3.86 6.01 16.31
CA TYR A 308 -4.16 7.42 16.14
C TYR A 308 -3.86 8.23 17.41
N GLY A 309 -3.65 7.57 18.56
CA GLY A 309 -3.49 8.22 19.86
C GLY A 309 -4.69 9.10 20.21
N ASP A 310 -4.40 10.28 20.73
CA ASP A 310 -5.32 11.41 20.92
C ASP A 310 -5.09 12.48 19.83
N ASP A 311 -4.90 12.06 18.56
CA ASP A 311 -4.45 12.85 17.41
C ASP A 311 -2.98 13.28 17.49
N ASP A 312 -2.16 12.50 18.18
CA ASP A 312 -0.75 12.76 18.46
C ASP A 312 0.19 11.61 18.03
N GLU A 313 -0.35 10.56 17.37
CA GLU A 313 0.43 9.45 16.83
C GLU A 313 0.38 9.47 15.28
N LEU A 314 -0.29 8.53 14.63
CA LEU A 314 -0.40 8.54 13.18
C LEU A 314 -1.53 9.48 12.71
N HIS A 315 -1.31 10.18 11.58
CA HIS A 315 -2.40 10.89 10.89
C HIS A 315 -3.42 9.91 10.32
N LEU A 316 -2.91 8.84 9.69
CA LEU A 316 -3.68 7.75 9.10
C LEU A 316 -3.06 6.41 9.50
N ALA A 317 -3.88 5.40 9.71
CA ALA A 317 -3.46 4.02 9.87
C ALA A 317 -4.17 3.15 8.83
N PHE A 318 -3.46 2.24 8.18
CA PHE A 318 -4.09 1.29 7.27
C PHE A 318 -5.06 0.40 8.03
N ASN A 319 -6.31 0.47 7.62
CA ASN A 319 -7.38 -0.36 8.16
C ASN A 319 -7.51 -1.62 7.28
N PHE A 320 -6.70 -2.64 7.57
CA PHE A 320 -6.67 -3.87 6.80
C PHE A 320 -7.85 -4.83 6.98
N PRO A 321 -8.58 -4.87 8.12
CA PRO A 321 -9.69 -5.81 8.27
C PRO A 321 -10.70 -5.86 7.12
N PRO A 322 -11.10 -4.75 6.46
CA PRO A 322 -11.95 -4.79 5.26
C PRO A 322 -11.31 -5.51 4.06
N MET A 323 -9.97 -5.46 3.92
CA MET A 323 -9.24 -6.14 2.84
C MET A 323 -9.43 -7.66 2.90
N PHE A 324 -9.63 -8.24 4.09
CA PHE A 324 -9.85 -9.67 4.27
C PHE A 324 -11.30 -10.10 4.13
N CYS A 325 -12.23 -9.17 3.90
CA CYS A 325 -13.61 -9.52 3.65
C CYS A 325 -13.75 -10.25 2.30
N PRO A 326 -14.43 -11.40 2.26
CA PRO A 326 -14.96 -11.92 1.02
C PRO A 326 -15.99 -10.94 0.44
N PHE A 327 -16.43 -11.15 -0.79
CA PHE A 327 -17.48 -10.31 -1.39
C PHE A 327 -18.84 -10.64 -0.77
N GLU A 328 -19.06 -10.17 0.47
CA GLU A 328 -20.23 -10.46 1.30
C GLU A 328 -20.65 -9.25 2.13
N ALA A 329 -21.92 -8.84 2.04
CA ALA A 329 -22.45 -7.66 2.73
C ALA A 329 -22.22 -7.72 4.25
N GLY A 330 -22.47 -8.88 4.87
CA GLY A 330 -22.35 -9.04 6.33
C GLY A 330 -20.94 -8.76 6.87
N CYS A 331 -19.88 -9.06 6.10
CA CYS A 331 -18.52 -8.71 6.48
C CYS A 331 -18.32 -7.19 6.43
N PHE A 332 -18.66 -6.55 5.32
CA PHE A 332 -18.46 -5.11 5.16
C PHE A 332 -19.34 -4.28 6.10
N LYS A 333 -20.59 -4.68 6.35
CA LYS A 333 -21.46 -4.04 7.36
C LYS A 333 -20.79 -3.99 8.74
N ARG A 334 -20.25 -5.13 9.20
CA ARG A 334 -19.54 -5.18 10.50
C ARG A 334 -18.32 -4.24 10.49
N ARG A 335 -17.52 -4.24 9.40
CA ARG A 335 -16.32 -3.40 9.33
C ARG A 335 -16.63 -1.91 9.30
N VAL A 336 -17.65 -1.51 8.54
CA VAL A 336 -18.13 -0.11 8.54
C VAL A 336 -18.61 0.30 9.92
N ALA A 337 -19.44 -0.54 10.59
CA ALA A 337 -19.92 -0.26 11.93
C ALA A 337 -18.78 -0.13 12.95
N GLU A 338 -17.80 -1.05 12.93
CA GLU A 338 -16.62 -1.01 13.82
C GLU A 338 -15.79 0.27 13.61
N ILE A 339 -15.54 0.65 12.33
CA ILE A 339 -14.79 1.85 11.99
C ILE A 339 -15.49 3.11 12.52
N GLU A 340 -16.78 3.26 12.23
CA GLU A 340 -17.52 4.44 12.67
C GLU A 340 -17.62 4.49 14.21
N GLN A 341 -17.86 3.35 14.86
CA GLN A 341 -17.93 3.27 16.32
C GLN A 341 -16.61 3.64 17.01
N LEU A 342 -15.47 3.25 16.43
CA LEU A 342 -14.16 3.39 17.09
C LEU A 342 -13.45 4.69 16.72
N LEU A 343 -13.57 5.15 15.47
CA LEU A 343 -12.81 6.30 14.97
C LEU A 343 -13.58 7.62 15.02
N ALA A 344 -14.91 7.61 14.79
CA ALA A 344 -15.67 8.86 14.80
C ALA A 344 -15.63 9.60 16.16
N PRO A 345 -15.69 8.93 17.34
CA PRO A 345 -15.57 9.60 18.63
C PRO A 345 -14.21 10.27 18.86
N LYS A 346 -13.15 9.77 18.22
CA LYS A 346 -11.79 10.32 18.27
C LYS A 346 -11.55 11.42 17.22
N ALA A 347 -12.53 11.76 16.39
CA ALA A 347 -12.35 12.57 15.18
C ALA A 347 -11.29 11.99 14.20
N ALA A 348 -10.90 10.74 14.36
CA ALA A 348 -9.95 10.05 13.53
C ALA A 348 -10.52 9.74 12.14
N TRP A 349 -9.65 9.76 11.13
CA TRP A 349 -10.05 9.60 9.74
C TRP A 349 -9.59 8.22 9.23
N PRO A 350 -10.50 7.33 8.81
CA PRO A 350 -10.14 5.99 8.38
C PRO A 350 -9.46 5.98 7.01
N THR A 351 -8.72 4.91 6.73
CA THR A 351 -8.28 4.57 5.38
C THR A 351 -9.11 3.44 4.81
N TRP A 352 -9.20 3.39 3.49
CA TRP A 352 -9.79 2.28 2.75
C TRP A 352 -8.81 1.74 1.72
N VAL A 353 -8.56 0.44 1.76
CA VAL A 353 -7.65 -0.27 0.86
C VAL A 353 -8.21 -1.66 0.60
N LEU A 354 -8.26 -2.08 -0.65
CA LEU A 354 -8.71 -3.41 -1.05
C LEU A 354 -7.58 -4.26 -1.64
N SER A 355 -6.50 -3.66 -2.12
CA SER A 355 -5.33 -4.34 -2.68
C SER A 355 -4.06 -3.57 -2.35
N ASN A 356 -2.94 -4.27 -2.24
CA ASN A 356 -1.61 -3.71 -2.13
C ASN A 356 -0.57 -4.70 -2.71
N HIS A 357 0.72 -4.38 -2.59
CA HIS A 357 1.82 -5.21 -3.08
C HIS A 357 2.12 -6.46 -2.21
N ASP A 358 1.40 -6.64 -1.10
CA ASP A 358 1.60 -7.77 -0.16
C ASP A 358 0.44 -8.77 -0.15
N ARG A 359 -0.65 -8.46 -0.83
CA ARG A 359 -1.87 -9.28 -0.81
C ARG A 359 -2.44 -9.45 -2.21
N PRO A 360 -3.02 -10.61 -2.50
CA PRO A 360 -3.69 -10.85 -3.76
C PRO A 360 -4.67 -9.73 -4.09
N ARG A 361 -4.73 -9.32 -5.36
CA ARG A 361 -5.64 -8.28 -5.84
C ARG A 361 -7.08 -8.63 -5.52
N HIS A 362 -7.91 -7.64 -5.18
CA HIS A 362 -9.29 -7.90 -4.77
C HIS A 362 -10.11 -8.60 -5.87
N ARG A 363 -9.87 -8.32 -7.17
CA ARG A 363 -10.53 -9.06 -8.24
C ARG A 363 -10.21 -10.55 -8.21
N THR A 364 -8.95 -10.93 -8.00
CA THR A 364 -8.53 -12.34 -7.80
C THR A 364 -9.27 -12.96 -6.62
N ARG A 365 -9.28 -12.28 -5.46
CA ARG A 365 -9.97 -12.75 -4.25
C ARG A 365 -11.49 -12.85 -4.41
N TYR A 366 -12.07 -12.08 -5.31
CA TYR A 366 -13.49 -12.09 -5.64
C TYR A 366 -13.83 -13.01 -6.82
N GLY A 367 -12.95 -13.96 -7.13
CA GLY A 367 -13.16 -15.01 -8.13
C GLY A 367 -13.03 -14.55 -9.57
N GLY A 368 -12.21 -13.54 -9.86
CA GLY A 368 -11.95 -13.00 -11.18
C GLY A 368 -13.12 -12.16 -11.75
N SER A 369 -14.19 -11.93 -10.96
CA SER A 369 -15.38 -11.22 -11.42
C SER A 369 -15.12 -9.73 -11.59
N GLU A 370 -15.22 -9.23 -12.83
CA GLU A 370 -15.17 -7.79 -13.10
C GLU A 370 -16.35 -7.05 -12.47
N ARG A 371 -17.55 -7.65 -12.46
CA ARG A 371 -18.74 -7.05 -11.86
C ARG A 371 -18.51 -6.77 -10.38
N ARG A 372 -17.94 -7.72 -9.63
CA ARG A 372 -17.57 -7.54 -8.22
C ARG A 372 -16.48 -6.50 -8.04
N ALA A 373 -15.47 -6.47 -8.93
CA ALA A 373 -14.42 -5.46 -8.90
C ALA A 373 -14.99 -4.05 -9.11
N ARG A 374 -15.91 -3.88 -10.06
CA ARG A 374 -16.61 -2.62 -10.31
C ARG A 374 -17.47 -2.19 -9.12
N ALA A 375 -18.23 -3.11 -8.50
CA ALA A 375 -19.01 -2.82 -7.30
C ALA A 375 -18.10 -2.44 -6.11
N ALA A 376 -16.97 -3.12 -5.97
CA ALA A 376 -15.95 -2.82 -4.97
C ALA A 376 -15.33 -1.42 -5.16
N ALA A 377 -15.11 -0.97 -6.40
CA ALA A 377 -14.64 0.38 -6.71
C ALA A 377 -15.63 1.47 -6.23
N VAL A 378 -16.92 1.29 -6.50
CA VAL A 378 -17.97 2.21 -6.03
C VAL A 378 -18.01 2.23 -4.51
N MET A 379 -17.92 1.06 -3.85
CA MET A 379 -17.86 0.97 -2.42
C MET A 379 -16.62 1.69 -1.87
N LEU A 380 -15.42 1.32 -2.33
CA LEU A 380 -14.15 1.87 -1.86
C LEU A 380 -14.12 3.40 -1.91
N LEU A 381 -14.50 3.97 -3.07
CA LEU A 381 -14.46 5.42 -3.30
C LEU A 381 -15.67 6.15 -2.70
N GLY A 382 -16.73 5.45 -2.33
CA GLY A 382 -17.93 5.99 -1.68
C GLY A 382 -17.84 6.09 -0.16
N MET A 383 -16.97 5.31 0.51
CA MET A 383 -16.86 5.29 1.98
C MET A 383 -16.23 6.57 2.55
N ARG A 384 -16.51 6.83 3.85
CA ARG A 384 -15.84 7.89 4.62
C ARG A 384 -14.39 7.48 4.88
N GLY A 385 -13.45 8.31 4.51
CA GLY A 385 -12.03 8.04 4.72
C GLY A 385 -11.18 8.35 3.49
N THR A 386 -9.89 8.11 3.60
CA THR A 386 -8.90 8.27 2.55
C THR A 386 -8.73 6.94 1.81
N PRO A 387 -9.10 6.86 0.52
CA PRO A 387 -8.90 5.67 -0.28
C PRO A 387 -7.44 5.55 -0.74
N PHE A 388 -6.94 4.31 -0.77
CA PHE A 388 -5.67 3.94 -1.39
C PHE A 388 -5.95 2.94 -2.51
N LEU A 389 -5.58 3.31 -3.74
CA LEU A 389 -5.72 2.49 -4.94
C LEU A 389 -4.37 1.86 -5.28
N TYR A 390 -4.31 0.56 -5.43
CA TYR A 390 -3.09 -0.11 -5.88
C TYR A 390 -3.01 -0.12 -7.41
N ALA A 391 -1.88 0.28 -7.99
CA ALA A 391 -1.66 0.35 -9.44
C ALA A 391 -2.17 -0.91 -10.17
N GLY A 392 -3.01 -0.71 -11.19
CA GLY A 392 -3.71 -1.75 -11.93
C GLY A 392 -5.07 -2.19 -11.34
N GLU A 393 -5.44 -1.67 -10.17
CA GLU A 393 -6.77 -1.89 -9.61
C GLU A 393 -7.84 -1.24 -10.49
N GLU A 394 -7.56 -0.06 -11.00
CA GLU A 394 -8.40 0.68 -11.95
C GLU A 394 -8.54 -0.01 -13.32
N LEU A 395 -7.60 -0.89 -13.66
CA LEU A 395 -7.68 -1.73 -14.86
C LEU A 395 -8.48 -3.03 -14.60
N GLY A 396 -8.83 -3.28 -13.34
CA GLY A 396 -9.43 -4.53 -12.93
C GLY A 396 -8.49 -5.72 -13.15
N LEU A 397 -7.19 -5.56 -12.88
CA LEU A 397 -6.23 -6.65 -12.99
C LEU A 397 -6.46 -7.73 -11.95
N GLU A 398 -6.17 -8.97 -12.32
CA GLU A 398 -5.96 -10.11 -11.43
C GLU A 398 -4.48 -10.28 -11.12
N ASP A 399 -4.15 -11.16 -10.19
CA ASP A 399 -2.79 -11.59 -9.96
C ASP A 399 -2.26 -12.35 -11.19
N ALA A 400 -0.99 -12.18 -11.51
CA ALA A 400 -0.34 -13.00 -12.53
C ALA A 400 -0.22 -14.45 -12.07
N LEU A 401 -0.27 -15.36 -13.03
CA LEU A 401 0.09 -16.76 -12.85
C LEU A 401 1.61 -16.87 -13.03
N VAL A 402 2.33 -16.95 -11.92
CA VAL A 402 3.79 -17.03 -11.92
C VAL A 402 4.22 -18.50 -11.90
N PRO A 403 4.88 -19.01 -12.94
CA PRO A 403 5.46 -20.36 -12.94
C PRO A 403 6.50 -20.52 -11.82
N ASP A 404 6.61 -21.73 -11.24
CA ASP A 404 7.49 -22.00 -10.10
C ASP A 404 8.95 -21.58 -10.35
N GLU A 405 9.44 -21.72 -11.59
CA GLU A 405 10.79 -21.32 -12.00
C GLU A 405 11.00 -19.80 -12.09
N LEU A 406 9.93 -19.01 -12.05
CA LEU A 406 9.97 -17.55 -12.05
C LEU A 406 9.61 -16.95 -10.70
N VAL A 407 9.26 -17.76 -9.71
CA VAL A 407 8.98 -17.30 -8.35
C VAL A 407 10.29 -16.78 -7.73
N VAL A 408 10.26 -15.55 -7.24
CA VAL A 408 11.44 -14.89 -6.66
C VAL A 408 11.17 -14.32 -5.27
N ASP A 409 9.91 -14.03 -4.92
CA ASP A 409 9.56 -13.44 -3.63
C ASP A 409 9.50 -14.49 -2.51
N PRO A 410 10.25 -14.30 -1.41
CA PRO A 410 10.23 -15.23 -0.28
C PRO A 410 8.87 -15.30 0.44
N GLY A 411 8.03 -14.26 0.28
CA GLY A 411 6.69 -14.17 0.85
C GLY A 411 5.58 -14.70 -0.08
N GLY A 412 5.92 -15.13 -1.32
CA GLY A 412 4.94 -15.64 -2.29
C GLY A 412 4.01 -14.57 -2.87
N ARG A 413 4.47 -13.31 -2.96
CA ARG A 413 3.67 -12.14 -3.37
C ARG A 413 3.81 -11.80 -4.86
N ASP A 414 4.58 -12.55 -5.63
CA ASP A 414 4.90 -12.25 -7.04
C ASP A 414 3.65 -12.00 -7.89
N GLY A 415 2.60 -12.79 -7.72
CA GLY A 415 1.38 -12.65 -8.52
C GLY A 415 0.75 -11.26 -8.43
N CYS A 416 0.62 -10.70 -7.23
CA CYS A 416 0.03 -9.36 -7.05
C CYS A 416 1.00 -8.22 -7.44
N ARG A 417 2.30 -8.53 -7.63
CA ARG A 417 3.36 -7.60 -8.04
C ARG A 417 3.62 -7.59 -9.54
N ALA A 418 2.75 -8.21 -10.32
CA ALA A 418 2.85 -8.27 -11.77
C ALA A 418 2.94 -6.88 -12.43
N PRO A 419 3.65 -6.77 -13.57
CA PRO A 419 3.80 -5.52 -14.32
C PRO A 419 2.47 -4.92 -14.79
N ILE A 420 2.41 -3.59 -14.90
CA ILE A 420 1.24 -2.87 -15.43
C ILE A 420 1.28 -2.90 -16.95
N PRO A 421 0.23 -3.38 -17.62
CA PRO A 421 0.10 -3.30 -19.07
C PRO A 421 -0.40 -1.92 -19.50
N TRP A 422 0.37 -1.22 -20.35
CA TRP A 422 0.05 0.12 -20.82
C TRP A 422 -0.71 0.14 -22.14
N ASP A 423 -0.40 -0.81 -23.05
CA ASP A 423 -1.06 -0.92 -24.34
C ASP A 423 -1.22 -2.38 -24.81
N SER A 424 -1.72 -2.57 -26.03
CA SER A 424 -1.97 -3.89 -26.64
C SER A 424 -0.81 -4.43 -27.48
N SER A 425 0.38 -3.78 -27.46
CA SER A 425 1.58 -4.28 -28.14
C SER A 425 2.07 -5.60 -27.52
N SER A 426 3.04 -6.25 -28.14
CA SER A 426 3.56 -7.54 -27.68
C SER A 426 4.28 -7.45 -26.31
N ASP A 427 4.84 -6.31 -25.98
CA ASP A 427 5.47 -6.00 -24.70
C ASP A 427 4.58 -5.18 -23.78
N HIS A 428 3.32 -5.01 -24.17
CA HIS A 428 2.30 -4.25 -23.43
C HIS A 428 2.72 -2.82 -23.06
N GLY A 429 3.60 -2.20 -23.84
CA GLY A 429 4.13 -0.87 -23.56
C GLY A 429 5.01 -0.81 -22.32
N TRP A 430 5.52 -1.97 -21.88
CA TRP A 430 6.31 -2.09 -20.66
C TRP A 430 7.63 -1.34 -20.71
N ALA A 431 8.38 -1.52 -21.80
CA ALA A 431 9.73 -1.00 -21.90
C ALA A 431 10.02 -0.33 -23.25
N LEU A 432 10.62 0.85 -23.20
CA LEU A 432 11.27 1.42 -24.39
C LEU A 432 12.52 0.58 -24.72
N GLY A 433 12.46 -0.13 -25.87
CA GLY A 433 13.57 -0.97 -26.30
C GLY A 433 13.39 -2.48 -26.10
N GLY A 434 12.20 -2.92 -25.65
CA GLY A 434 11.80 -4.33 -25.68
C GLY A 434 12.43 -5.23 -24.63
N ALA A 435 12.78 -4.69 -23.46
CA ALA A 435 13.20 -5.51 -22.32
C ALA A 435 12.03 -6.29 -21.74
N ASP A 436 12.22 -7.57 -21.45
CA ASP A 436 11.22 -8.39 -20.77
C ASP A 436 11.02 -7.90 -19.33
N PRO A 437 9.76 -7.88 -18.82
CA PRO A 437 9.51 -7.55 -17.42
C PRO A 437 10.04 -8.62 -16.48
N TRP A 438 10.30 -8.24 -15.22
CA TRP A 438 10.83 -9.11 -14.19
C TRP A 438 9.88 -10.23 -13.75
N LEU A 439 8.57 -10.05 -13.95
CA LEU A 439 7.51 -11.04 -13.72
C LEU A 439 6.58 -11.11 -14.93
N PRO A 440 5.83 -12.20 -15.10
CA PRO A 440 4.79 -12.30 -16.13
C PRO A 440 3.72 -11.23 -15.96
N PHE A 441 3.12 -10.80 -17.08
CA PHE A 441 1.95 -9.94 -17.04
C PHE A 441 0.73 -10.66 -16.45
N PRO A 442 -0.23 -9.88 -15.87
CA PRO A 442 -1.50 -10.44 -15.43
C PRO A 442 -2.28 -11.05 -16.60
N PRO A 443 -3.25 -11.94 -16.34
CA PRO A 443 -4.17 -12.44 -17.36
C PRO A 443 -4.85 -11.30 -18.13
N GLU A 444 -5.16 -11.55 -19.38
CA GLU A 444 -5.88 -10.61 -20.28
C GLU A 444 -5.14 -9.27 -20.55
N ALA A 445 -3.84 -9.15 -20.30
CA ALA A 445 -3.06 -7.90 -20.49
C ALA A 445 -3.24 -7.27 -21.88
N ALA A 446 -3.39 -8.07 -22.95
CA ALA A 446 -3.64 -7.57 -24.29
C ALA A 446 -4.96 -6.79 -24.43
N HIS A 447 -5.92 -7.00 -23.53
CA HIS A 447 -7.23 -6.35 -23.52
C HIS A 447 -7.42 -5.46 -22.31
N ARG A 448 -6.82 -5.83 -21.16
CA ARG A 448 -6.85 -5.08 -19.91
C ARG A 448 -5.58 -4.24 -19.75
N ASN A 449 -5.46 -3.27 -20.61
CA ASN A 449 -4.36 -2.31 -20.58
C ASN A 449 -4.90 -0.88 -20.61
N VAL A 450 -4.07 0.05 -20.23
CA VAL A 450 -4.46 1.46 -20.10
C VAL A 450 -5.04 2.01 -21.41
N ALA A 451 -4.36 1.82 -22.54
CA ALA A 451 -4.77 2.39 -23.83
C ALA A 451 -6.13 1.83 -24.29
N THR A 452 -6.33 0.51 -24.20
CA THR A 452 -7.57 -0.14 -24.59
C THR A 452 -8.75 0.30 -23.72
N LEU A 453 -8.56 0.28 -22.39
CA LEU A 453 -9.63 0.62 -21.44
C LEU A 453 -9.93 2.12 -21.41
N ALA A 454 -8.95 2.99 -21.67
CA ALA A 454 -9.18 4.43 -21.79
C ALA A 454 -10.05 4.78 -22.99
N ALA A 455 -9.98 4.00 -24.07
CA ALA A 455 -10.78 4.20 -25.29
C ALA A 455 -12.22 3.65 -25.18
N ASP A 456 -12.50 2.76 -24.21
CA ASP A 456 -13.83 2.18 -23.98
C ASP A 456 -14.58 2.94 -22.87
N PRO A 457 -15.62 3.73 -23.20
CA PRO A 457 -16.40 4.49 -22.22
C PRO A 457 -17.07 3.63 -21.13
N SER A 458 -17.29 2.34 -21.40
CA SER A 458 -17.93 1.40 -20.48
C SER A 458 -16.95 0.67 -19.57
N SER A 459 -15.63 0.85 -19.76
CA SER A 459 -14.58 0.14 -19.06
C SER A 459 -14.55 0.43 -17.54
N ILE A 460 -13.93 -0.48 -16.80
CA ILE A 460 -13.69 -0.27 -15.36
C ILE A 460 -12.77 0.93 -15.11
N LEU A 461 -11.81 1.23 -16.00
CA LEU A 461 -10.94 2.39 -15.92
C LEU A 461 -11.73 3.70 -15.99
N GLN A 462 -12.70 3.79 -16.90
CA GLN A 462 -13.58 4.95 -17.00
C GLN A 462 -14.51 5.06 -15.79
N LEU A 463 -14.93 3.95 -15.20
CA LEU A 463 -15.70 3.95 -13.95
C LEU A 463 -14.86 4.55 -12.80
N TYR A 464 -13.60 4.14 -12.62
CA TYR A 464 -12.71 4.73 -11.61
C TYR A 464 -12.54 6.23 -11.83
N ARG A 465 -12.31 6.66 -13.06
CA ARG A 465 -12.19 8.07 -13.41
C ARG A 465 -13.44 8.87 -13.07
N GLN A 466 -14.63 8.33 -13.38
CA GLN A 466 -15.91 8.96 -13.04
C GLN A 466 -16.12 9.02 -11.51
N LEU A 467 -15.76 7.98 -10.77
CA LEU A 467 -15.84 7.94 -9.31
C LEU A 467 -14.91 8.98 -8.66
N LEU A 468 -13.70 9.14 -9.18
CA LEU A 468 -12.74 10.12 -8.70
C LEU A 468 -13.23 11.56 -8.96
N ALA A 469 -13.82 11.82 -10.13
CA ALA A 469 -14.45 13.08 -10.45
C ALA A 469 -15.65 13.35 -9.52
N LEU A 470 -16.55 12.37 -9.36
CA LEU A 470 -17.70 12.47 -8.45
C LEU A 470 -17.26 12.78 -7.02
N ARG A 471 -16.20 12.11 -6.53
CA ARG A 471 -15.68 12.34 -5.19
C ARG A 471 -15.19 13.80 -4.99
N ARG A 472 -14.60 14.41 -6.01
CA ARG A 472 -14.21 15.84 -5.98
C ARG A 472 -15.40 16.79 -5.95
N GLU A 473 -16.47 16.46 -6.65
CA GLU A 473 -17.66 17.30 -6.79
C GLU A 473 -18.64 17.17 -5.62
N ALA A 474 -18.85 15.95 -5.11
CA ALA A 474 -19.81 15.66 -4.05
C ALA A 474 -19.17 15.77 -2.66
N ALA A 475 -19.45 16.84 -1.94
CA ALA A 475 -18.93 17.07 -0.60
C ALA A 475 -19.30 15.93 0.38
N ALA A 476 -20.52 15.40 0.27
CA ALA A 476 -20.97 14.26 1.07
C ALA A 476 -20.08 13.04 0.88
N VAL A 477 -19.68 12.73 -0.36
CA VAL A 477 -18.80 11.58 -0.65
C VAL A 477 -17.36 11.86 -0.20
N ARG A 478 -16.85 13.07 -0.48
CA ARG A 478 -15.46 13.43 -0.19
C ARG A 478 -15.16 13.50 1.31
N LYS A 479 -15.97 14.25 2.07
CA LYS A 479 -15.71 14.57 3.49
C LYS A 479 -16.90 14.42 4.44
N GLY A 480 -18.01 13.92 3.94
CA GLY A 480 -19.20 13.77 4.76
C GLY A 480 -19.07 12.71 5.85
N ALA A 481 -19.89 12.87 6.90
CA ALA A 481 -20.10 11.82 7.89
C ALA A 481 -20.70 10.57 7.24
N ALA A 482 -20.54 9.42 7.89
CA ALA A 482 -21.09 8.16 7.42
C ALA A 482 -22.05 7.57 8.48
N GLU A 483 -23.13 6.98 8.02
CA GLU A 483 -24.08 6.23 8.83
C GLU A 483 -24.46 4.95 8.11
N LEU A 484 -24.23 3.81 8.77
CA LEU A 484 -24.69 2.52 8.29
C LEU A 484 -26.21 2.42 8.49
N LEU A 485 -26.94 2.17 7.41
CA LEU A 485 -28.38 2.03 7.43
C LEU A 485 -28.81 0.57 7.61
N GLU A 486 -29.99 0.36 8.21
CA GLU A 486 -30.67 -0.94 8.14
C GLU A 486 -31.01 -1.25 6.67
N SER A 487 -30.65 -2.44 6.23
CA SER A 487 -30.82 -2.90 4.84
C SER A 487 -30.90 -4.42 4.79
N PRO A 488 -31.42 -5.01 3.70
CA PRO A 488 -31.44 -6.47 3.52
C PRO A 488 -30.06 -7.09 3.76
N ASP A 489 -30.02 -8.37 4.12
CA ASP A 489 -28.78 -9.05 4.51
C ASP A 489 -27.69 -8.93 3.46
N ASP A 490 -28.03 -9.00 2.18
CA ASP A 490 -27.11 -8.92 1.05
C ASP A 490 -26.84 -7.49 0.54
N VAL A 491 -27.38 -6.44 1.20
CA VAL A 491 -27.18 -5.04 0.78
C VAL A 491 -26.42 -4.28 1.84
N LEU A 492 -25.29 -3.70 1.48
CA LEU A 492 -24.64 -2.63 2.27
C LEU A 492 -25.23 -1.29 1.85
N ALA A 493 -25.70 -0.51 2.82
CA ALA A 493 -26.22 0.84 2.59
C ALA A 493 -25.60 1.81 3.58
N VAL A 494 -24.91 2.83 3.07
CA VAL A 494 -24.25 3.87 3.87
C VAL A 494 -24.76 5.24 3.44
N ARG A 495 -25.31 5.99 4.39
CA ARG A 495 -25.65 7.40 4.21
C ARG A 495 -24.41 8.26 4.42
N ARG A 496 -24.15 9.19 3.50
CA ARG A 496 -23.07 10.17 3.55
C ARG A 496 -23.67 11.57 3.59
N THR A 497 -23.27 12.40 4.55
CA THR A 497 -23.84 13.73 4.73
C THR A 497 -22.75 14.78 4.98
N ALA A 498 -22.81 15.88 4.23
CA ALA A 498 -21.97 17.06 4.43
C ALA A 498 -22.81 18.32 4.20
N HIS A 499 -23.10 19.08 5.25
CA HIS A 499 -24.02 20.24 5.20
C HIS A 499 -25.39 19.86 4.59
N ALA A 500 -25.74 20.46 3.46
CA ALA A 500 -26.97 20.16 2.72
C ALA A 500 -26.81 19.02 1.69
N ASP A 501 -25.60 18.53 1.48
CA ASP A 501 -25.33 17.44 0.53
C ASP A 501 -25.53 16.09 1.20
N GLU A 502 -26.37 15.24 0.61
CA GLU A 502 -26.70 13.90 1.12
C GLU A 502 -26.65 12.88 -0.03
N CYS A 503 -25.81 11.89 0.14
CA CYS A 503 -25.64 10.77 -0.78
C CYS A 503 -25.81 9.44 -0.07
N PHE A 504 -26.15 8.38 -0.81
CA PHE A 504 -26.21 7.01 -0.31
C PHE A 504 -25.35 6.13 -1.20
N VAL A 505 -24.50 5.33 -0.56
CA VAL A 505 -23.70 4.28 -1.21
C VAL A 505 -24.40 2.96 -0.97
N LEU A 506 -24.87 2.33 -2.03
CA LEU A 506 -25.67 1.11 -1.99
C LEU A 506 -24.94 0.03 -2.76
N VAL A 507 -24.77 -1.15 -2.15
CA VAL A 507 -24.07 -2.30 -2.78
C VAL A 507 -24.87 -3.55 -2.58
N ASN A 508 -25.28 -4.18 -3.67
CA ASN A 508 -25.88 -5.52 -3.69
C ASN A 508 -24.78 -6.57 -3.86
N PHE A 509 -24.56 -7.40 -2.87
CA PHE A 509 -23.55 -8.48 -2.89
C PHE A 509 -24.10 -9.80 -3.44
N SER A 510 -25.41 -9.87 -3.70
CA SER A 510 -26.05 -11.09 -4.20
C SER A 510 -25.95 -11.21 -5.71
N ALA A 511 -25.96 -12.45 -6.22
CA ALA A 511 -26.04 -12.74 -7.64
C ALA A 511 -27.46 -12.54 -8.23
N ALA A 512 -28.42 -12.08 -7.44
CA ALA A 512 -29.78 -11.78 -7.87
C ALA A 512 -30.08 -10.28 -7.72
N PRO A 513 -31.02 -9.72 -8.52
CA PRO A 513 -31.46 -8.35 -8.31
C PRO A 513 -32.24 -8.22 -6.99
N ILE A 514 -32.10 -7.08 -6.33
CA ILE A 514 -32.79 -6.74 -5.08
C ILE A 514 -33.57 -5.45 -5.27
N THR A 515 -34.83 -5.46 -4.80
CA THR A 515 -35.65 -4.24 -4.74
C THR A 515 -35.59 -3.71 -3.31
N TRP A 516 -34.87 -2.59 -3.14
CA TRP A 516 -34.76 -1.88 -1.88
C TRP A 516 -34.20 -0.47 -2.12
N GLY A 517 -34.68 0.49 -1.34
CA GLY A 517 -34.15 1.85 -1.33
C GLY A 517 -34.04 2.39 0.10
N PRO A 518 -33.11 3.31 0.34
CA PRO A 518 -32.98 3.94 1.65
C PRO A 518 -34.24 4.74 1.98
N PRO A 519 -34.58 4.89 3.26
CA PRO A 519 -35.71 5.73 3.68
C PRO A 519 -35.37 7.20 3.34
N ALA A 520 -35.95 7.70 2.27
CA ALA A 520 -35.83 9.09 1.84
C ALA A 520 -37.21 9.68 1.63
N ALA A 521 -37.39 10.92 2.07
CA ALA A 521 -38.64 11.67 1.88
C ALA A 521 -38.78 12.27 0.47
N GLU A 522 -37.72 12.28 -0.30
CA GLU A 522 -37.59 12.93 -1.62
C GLU A 522 -37.09 11.93 -2.64
N ALA A 523 -37.24 12.25 -3.93
CA ALA A 523 -36.69 11.46 -5.02
C ALA A 523 -35.15 11.40 -4.93
N LEU A 524 -34.59 10.25 -5.30
CA LEU A 524 -33.14 10.05 -5.38
C LEU A 524 -32.73 10.01 -6.85
N LEU A 525 -31.60 10.62 -7.17
CA LEU A 525 -30.96 10.56 -8.48
C LEU A 525 -29.74 9.65 -8.44
N VAL A 526 -29.58 8.81 -9.43
CA VAL A 526 -28.37 7.99 -9.62
C VAL A 526 -27.24 8.91 -10.09
N LEU A 527 -26.17 9.00 -9.30
CA LEU A 527 -24.94 9.71 -9.69
C LEU A 527 -24.01 8.81 -10.50
N ILE A 528 -23.86 7.56 -10.05
CA ILE A 528 -23.00 6.56 -10.69
C ILE A 528 -23.52 5.16 -10.41
N SER A 529 -23.31 4.24 -11.36
CA SER A 529 -23.56 2.81 -11.21
C SER A 529 -22.33 2.01 -11.62
N SER A 530 -22.06 0.91 -10.91
CA SER A 530 -21.03 -0.06 -11.27
C SER A 530 -21.43 -0.94 -12.45
N ALA A 531 -22.72 -1.05 -12.76
CA ALA A 531 -23.20 -1.81 -13.90
C ALA A 531 -22.83 -1.09 -15.19
N GLY A 532 -22.48 -1.86 -16.21
CA GLY A 532 -22.26 -1.36 -17.56
C GLY A 532 -23.58 -1.21 -18.33
N GLU A 533 -23.55 -1.46 -19.64
CA GLU A 533 -24.75 -1.49 -20.48
C GLU A 533 -25.82 -2.45 -19.94
N GLY A 534 -27.07 -2.01 -19.89
CA GLY A 534 -28.17 -2.78 -19.35
C GLY A 534 -28.39 -2.67 -17.84
N ALA A 535 -27.74 -1.68 -17.19
CA ALA A 535 -27.95 -1.37 -15.78
C ALA A 535 -29.42 -1.09 -15.44
N LEU A 536 -29.89 -1.56 -14.28
CA LEU A 536 -31.18 -1.16 -13.73
C LEU A 536 -31.17 0.32 -13.26
N SER A 537 -29.98 0.84 -12.95
CA SER A 537 -29.74 2.21 -12.47
C SER A 537 -28.81 2.96 -13.44
N THR A 538 -29.35 3.94 -14.16
CA THR A 538 -28.60 4.75 -15.12
C THR A 538 -28.22 6.10 -14.51
N PRO A 539 -26.96 6.58 -14.60
CA PRO A 539 -26.58 7.91 -14.14
C PRO A 539 -27.48 9.01 -14.70
N GLY A 540 -27.93 9.93 -13.84
CA GLY A 540 -28.84 11.01 -14.19
C GLY A 540 -30.34 10.63 -14.17
N SER A 541 -30.69 9.34 -13.98
CA SER A 541 -32.08 8.90 -13.83
C SER A 541 -32.53 8.87 -12.36
N PRO A 542 -33.85 8.93 -12.10
CA PRO A 542 -34.38 8.62 -10.78
C PRO A 542 -34.00 7.20 -10.35
N TYR A 543 -33.64 7.05 -9.07
CA TYR A 543 -33.44 5.73 -8.48
C TYR A 543 -34.77 5.13 -8.06
N GLU A 544 -35.13 4.02 -8.69
CA GLU A 544 -36.46 3.37 -8.51
C GLU A 544 -36.43 2.25 -7.46
N GLY A 545 -35.39 2.20 -6.61
CA GLY A 545 -35.26 1.18 -5.57
C GLY A 545 -34.81 -0.19 -6.08
N ALA A 546 -34.19 -0.27 -7.25
CA ALA A 546 -33.69 -1.53 -7.83
C ALA A 546 -32.18 -1.54 -7.93
N LEU A 547 -31.55 -2.62 -7.45
CA LEU A 547 -30.13 -2.92 -7.59
C LEU A 547 -29.99 -4.22 -8.39
N GLY A 548 -29.25 -4.21 -9.48
CA GLY A 548 -28.90 -5.40 -10.23
C GLY A 548 -28.03 -6.39 -9.43
N PRO A 549 -27.77 -7.58 -9.98
CA PRO A 549 -26.87 -8.56 -9.37
C PRO A 549 -25.46 -7.99 -9.22
N GLU A 550 -24.88 -8.06 -8.03
CA GLU A 550 -23.52 -7.57 -7.73
C GLU A 550 -23.30 -6.11 -8.19
N GLU A 551 -24.36 -5.29 -8.12
CA GLU A 551 -24.33 -3.87 -8.52
C GLU A 551 -24.11 -2.97 -7.29
N ALA A 552 -23.37 -1.91 -7.49
CA ALA A 552 -23.25 -0.81 -6.54
C ALA A 552 -23.58 0.52 -7.20
N VAL A 553 -24.27 1.40 -6.46
CA VAL A 553 -24.63 2.74 -6.92
C VAL A 553 -24.34 3.78 -5.86
N ILE A 554 -24.04 5.00 -6.29
CA ILE A 554 -24.13 6.19 -5.45
C ILE A 554 -25.34 6.99 -5.93
N VAL A 555 -26.25 7.25 -5.02
CA VAL A 555 -27.44 8.07 -5.28
C VAL A 555 -27.45 9.29 -4.40
N ARG A 556 -28.03 10.39 -4.87
CA ARG A 556 -28.11 11.68 -4.18
C ARG A 556 -29.58 12.11 -4.03
N ARG A 557 -29.90 12.79 -2.96
CA ARG A 557 -31.19 13.48 -2.85
C ARG A 557 -31.34 14.51 -3.98
N ALA A 558 -32.49 14.52 -4.67
CA ALA A 558 -32.78 15.38 -5.80
C ALA A 558 -32.88 16.88 -5.41
#